data_6b55a2f49d6c95bd35777424371ec30c
#
_entry.id   6b55a2f49d6c95bd35777424371ec30c
#
_cell.length_a   1.000
_cell.length_b   1.000
_cell.length_c   1.000
_cell.angle_alpha   90.00
_cell.angle_beta   90.00
_cell.angle_gamma   90.00
#
_symmetry.space_group_name_H-M   'P 1'
#
loop_
_entity.id
_entity.type
_entity.pdbx_description
1 polymer ?
#
loop_
_entity_poly.entity_id
_entity_poly.type
_entity_poly.pdbx_seq_one_letter_code
_entity_poly.pdbx_strand_id
1 'polypeptide(L)'
;AGIGNFGVSIVQFVTPWVIGFALLGGTAQMLTNKDTGATKEVWFQNAAYVWIPFVVIGVVMAWFLLRSVPVQARGVREQMDIFRNKNTWLMTYLYVITFGTFSGLAAAFGLLINSLYGTAAFGEDGIDPLKYAFLGALVGSLARVIAGPIADRVGGGRMTLVATLGIALGSLYTSFQLSPTSADQFPQFLIGMLAIFFFAGVGNAS
;
A
#
# COMPACT_ATOMS: atom_id res chain seq x y z
N ALA A 1 11.69 6.45 -8.10
CA ALA A 1 10.39 5.71 -8.08
C ALA A 1 9.99 5.31 -6.65
N GLY A 2 10.92 4.82 -5.79
CA GLY A 2 10.61 4.33 -4.43
C GLY A 2 9.93 5.36 -3.52
N ILE A 3 10.40 6.60 -3.53
CA ILE A 3 9.87 7.68 -2.69
C ILE A 3 8.38 7.97 -3.00
N GLY A 4 7.94 7.84 -4.25
CA GLY A 4 6.54 8.08 -4.62
C GLY A 4 5.55 7.13 -3.93
N ASN A 5 5.98 5.93 -3.54
CA ASN A 5 5.11 4.97 -2.85
C ASN A 5 4.77 5.36 -1.41
N PHE A 6 5.53 6.28 -0.79
CA PHE A 6 5.16 6.84 0.52
C PHE A 6 3.81 7.56 0.49
N GLY A 7 3.38 8.04 -0.68
CA GLY A 7 2.07 8.65 -0.84
C GLY A 7 0.93 7.75 -0.35
N VAL A 8 1.02 6.43 -0.57
CA VAL A 8 -0.01 5.48 -0.11
C VAL A 8 -0.12 5.46 1.42
N SER A 9 1.01 5.35 2.12
CA SER A 9 1.01 5.35 3.59
C SER A 9 0.60 6.70 4.18
N ILE A 10 1.00 7.81 3.55
CA ILE A 10 0.59 9.16 3.98
C ILE A 10 -0.92 9.32 3.83
N VAL A 11 -1.51 8.92 2.71
CA VAL A 11 -2.96 8.98 2.50
C VAL A 11 -3.69 8.13 3.53
N GLN A 12 -3.25 6.90 3.76
CA GLN A 12 -3.86 6.01 4.75
C GLN A 12 -3.75 6.54 6.18
N PHE A 13 -2.65 7.20 6.51
CA PHE A 13 -2.45 7.81 7.82
C PHE A 13 -3.27 9.07 8.00
N VAL A 14 -3.30 9.97 7.01
CA VAL A 14 -3.94 11.30 7.11
C VAL A 14 -5.46 11.22 7.00
N THR A 15 -5.99 10.33 6.13
CA THR A 15 -7.43 10.26 5.83
C THR A 15 -8.30 10.10 7.08
N PRO A 16 -8.02 9.19 8.04
CA PRO A 16 -8.85 9.03 9.23
C PRO A 16 -8.96 10.30 10.09
N TRP A 17 -7.92 11.12 10.08
CA TRP A 17 -7.91 12.38 10.84
C TRP A 17 -8.77 13.45 10.17
N VAL A 18 -8.61 13.60 8.85
CA VAL A 18 -9.28 14.69 8.12
C VAL A 18 -10.77 14.48 7.92
N ILE A 19 -11.26 13.24 7.90
CA ILE A 19 -12.69 12.96 7.83
C ILE A 19 -13.43 13.19 9.15
N GLY A 20 -12.70 13.36 10.26
CA GLY A 20 -13.26 13.52 11.60
C GLY A 20 -13.76 14.94 11.93
N PHE A 21 -13.57 15.93 11.05
CA PHE A 21 -13.98 17.32 11.28
C PHE A 21 -14.34 18.03 9.97
N ALA A 22 -15.15 19.08 10.05
CA ALA A 22 -15.54 19.90 8.89
C ALA A 22 -14.38 20.80 8.45
N LEU A 23 -13.85 20.59 7.23
CA LEU A 23 -12.75 21.38 6.67
C LEU A 23 -13.23 22.52 5.77
N LEU A 24 -14.07 22.22 4.77
CA LEU A 24 -14.45 23.14 3.70
C LEU A 24 -15.98 23.17 3.46
N GLY A 25 -16.77 22.80 4.45
CA GLY A 25 -18.19 22.62 4.27
C GLY A 25 -18.53 21.29 3.62
N GLY A 26 -19.80 21.03 3.41
CA GLY A 26 -20.31 19.77 2.93
C GLY A 26 -21.19 19.08 3.96
N THR A 27 -21.89 18.03 3.57
CA THR A 27 -22.80 17.30 4.46
C THR A 27 -22.03 16.27 5.27
N ALA A 28 -22.17 16.34 6.59
CA ALA A 28 -21.75 15.27 7.47
C ALA A 28 -22.58 14.01 7.19
N GLN A 29 -21.92 12.86 7.21
CA GLN A 29 -22.60 11.57 7.21
C GLN A 29 -22.50 10.96 8.60
N MET A 30 -23.63 10.42 9.07
CA MET A 30 -23.67 9.71 10.33
C MET A 30 -23.20 8.27 10.13
N LEU A 31 -22.04 7.94 10.69
CA LEU A 31 -21.61 6.55 10.82
C LEU A 31 -22.07 6.00 12.15
N THR A 32 -22.93 5.00 12.08
CA THR A 32 -23.35 4.25 13.27
C THR A 32 -22.45 3.01 13.40
N ASN A 33 -21.75 2.91 14.49
CA ASN A 33 -21.05 1.67 14.82
C ASN A 33 -22.13 0.61 15.13
N LYS A 34 -22.15 -0.47 14.35
CA LYS A 34 -23.14 -1.53 14.49
C LYS A 34 -23.05 -2.29 15.81
N ASP A 35 -21.85 -2.31 16.40
CA ASP A 35 -21.57 -3.09 17.61
C ASP A 35 -21.88 -2.32 18.89
N THR A 36 -21.60 -1.01 18.90
CA THR A 36 -21.79 -0.15 20.09
C THR A 36 -23.02 0.76 20.00
N GLY A 37 -23.64 0.88 18.81
CA GLY A 37 -24.73 1.83 18.55
C GLY A 37 -24.28 3.31 18.55
N ALA A 38 -23.00 3.59 18.79
CA ALA A 38 -22.48 4.94 18.81
C ALA A 38 -22.48 5.55 17.40
N THR A 39 -23.01 6.76 17.29
CA THR A 39 -23.01 7.54 16.04
C THR A 39 -21.89 8.57 16.05
N LYS A 40 -21.15 8.65 14.95
CA LYS A 40 -20.11 9.65 14.73
C LYS A 40 -20.36 10.39 13.42
N GLU A 41 -20.30 11.70 13.47
CA GLU A 41 -20.28 12.51 12.25
C GLU A 41 -18.96 12.40 11.53
N VAL A 42 -19.00 12.18 10.21
CA VAL A 42 -17.81 12.11 9.35
C VAL A 42 -18.03 12.84 8.04
N TRP A 43 -16.99 13.47 7.54
CA TRP A 43 -16.97 14.23 6.30
C TRP A 43 -16.06 13.52 5.28
N PHE A 44 -16.57 12.50 4.60
CA PHE A 44 -15.79 11.72 3.63
C PHE A 44 -15.20 12.53 2.49
N GLN A 45 -15.86 13.63 2.10
CA GLN A 45 -15.37 14.54 1.06
C GLN A 45 -14.01 15.15 1.42
N ASN A 46 -13.68 15.29 2.71
CA ASN A 46 -12.40 15.83 3.13
C ASN A 46 -11.23 14.93 2.71
N ALA A 47 -11.47 13.63 2.56
CA ALA A 47 -10.47 12.70 2.03
C ALA A 47 -9.99 13.08 0.61
N ALA A 48 -10.84 13.76 -0.18
CA ALA A 48 -10.47 14.32 -1.47
C ALA A 48 -9.97 15.77 -1.36
N TYR A 49 -10.66 16.60 -0.59
CA TYR A 49 -10.38 18.04 -0.51
C TYR A 49 -8.98 18.35 0.00
N VAL A 50 -8.46 17.58 0.94
CA VAL A 50 -7.08 17.76 1.45
C VAL A 50 -6.03 17.62 0.36
N TRP A 51 -6.27 16.78 -0.64
CA TRP A 51 -5.28 16.50 -1.69
C TRP A 51 -5.36 17.47 -2.88
N ILE A 52 -6.49 18.18 -3.07
CA ILE A 52 -6.66 19.12 -4.18
C ILE A 52 -5.54 20.18 -4.24
N PRO A 53 -5.18 20.88 -3.15
CA PRO A 53 -4.10 21.86 -3.19
C PRO A 53 -2.76 21.25 -3.63
N PHE A 54 -2.43 20.05 -3.16
CA PHE A 54 -1.19 19.36 -3.54
C PHE A 54 -1.19 18.96 -5.02
N VAL A 55 -2.34 18.50 -5.54
CA VAL A 55 -2.50 18.19 -6.96
C VAL A 55 -2.34 19.46 -7.81
N VAL A 56 -2.97 20.56 -7.42
CA VAL A 56 -2.84 21.86 -8.12
C VAL A 56 -1.39 22.33 -8.12
N ILE A 57 -0.71 22.29 -6.98
CA ILE A 57 0.72 22.62 -6.88
C ILE A 57 1.54 21.69 -7.82
N GLY A 58 1.26 20.40 -7.82
CA GLY A 58 1.93 19.43 -8.70
C GLY A 58 1.74 19.75 -10.19
N VAL A 59 0.52 20.12 -10.59
CA VAL A 59 0.20 20.54 -11.98
C VAL A 59 0.96 21.81 -12.34
N VAL A 60 0.96 22.81 -11.47
CA VAL A 60 1.68 24.08 -11.70
C VAL A 60 3.19 23.82 -11.81
N MET A 61 3.75 23.03 -10.89
CA MET A 61 5.16 22.66 -10.96
C MET A 61 5.49 21.89 -12.24
N ALA A 62 4.63 20.94 -12.64
CA ALA A 62 4.82 20.20 -13.88
C ALA A 62 4.82 21.12 -15.09
N TRP A 63 3.91 22.08 -15.13
CA TRP A 63 3.81 23.04 -16.22
C TRP A 63 5.06 23.94 -16.38
N PHE A 64 5.59 24.42 -15.28
CA PHE A 64 6.72 25.35 -15.31
C PHE A 64 8.10 24.70 -15.25
N LEU A 65 8.24 23.54 -14.60
CA LEU A 65 9.52 22.91 -14.34
C LEU A 65 9.81 21.72 -15.25
N LEU A 66 8.77 20.99 -15.71
CA LEU A 66 9.00 19.83 -16.57
C LEU A 66 9.20 20.29 -18.02
N ARG A 67 10.28 19.80 -18.61
CA ARG A 67 10.56 19.99 -20.03
C ARG A 67 10.25 18.69 -20.76
N SER A 68 9.58 18.81 -21.91
CA SER A 68 9.35 17.65 -22.77
C SER A 68 10.68 17.10 -23.28
N VAL A 69 10.95 15.84 -22.99
CA VAL A 69 12.07 15.12 -23.59
C VAL A 69 11.68 14.79 -25.02
N PRO A 70 12.52 15.07 -26.04
CA PRO A 70 12.22 14.69 -27.41
C PRO A 70 12.03 13.18 -27.50
N VAL A 71 10.79 12.76 -27.73
CA VAL A 71 10.43 11.35 -27.88
C VAL A 71 10.84 10.92 -29.29
N GLN A 72 11.73 9.94 -29.40
CA GLN A 72 11.91 9.23 -30.66
C GLN A 72 10.61 8.43 -30.90
N ALA A 73 9.77 8.95 -31.79
CA ALA A 73 8.52 8.28 -32.16
C ALA A 73 8.85 6.99 -32.91
N ARG A 74 8.95 5.89 -32.18
CA ARG A 74 8.99 4.55 -32.77
C ARG A 74 7.57 4.18 -33.21
N GLY A 75 7.46 3.54 -34.38
CA GLY A 75 6.17 3.06 -34.87
C GLY A 75 5.51 2.10 -33.88
N VAL A 76 4.16 2.08 -33.85
CA VAL A 76 3.40 1.18 -32.98
C VAL A 76 3.85 -0.30 -33.15
N ARG A 77 4.18 -0.68 -34.38
CA ARG A 77 4.65 -2.03 -34.69
C ARG A 77 5.97 -2.37 -33.99
N GLU A 78 6.92 -1.44 -33.91
CA GLU A 78 8.19 -1.63 -33.19
C GLU A 78 7.97 -1.71 -31.69
N GLN A 79 6.99 -0.97 -31.16
CA GLN A 79 6.61 -1.04 -29.74
C GLN A 79 5.94 -2.39 -29.41
N MET A 80 5.20 -2.97 -30.35
CA MET A 80 4.56 -4.27 -30.17
C MET A 80 5.56 -5.44 -30.20
N ASP A 81 6.76 -5.25 -30.75
CA ASP A 81 7.79 -6.30 -30.76
C ASP A 81 8.28 -6.68 -29.34
N ILE A 82 8.06 -5.81 -28.34
CA ILE A 82 8.36 -6.11 -26.93
C ILE A 82 7.60 -7.36 -26.44
N PHE A 83 6.38 -7.61 -26.95
CA PHE A 83 5.58 -8.78 -26.58
C PHE A 83 6.11 -10.10 -27.11
N ARG A 84 7.03 -10.06 -28.09
CA ARG A 84 7.70 -11.25 -28.64
C ARG A 84 8.88 -11.70 -27.77
N ASN A 85 9.35 -10.84 -26.87
CA ASN A 85 10.47 -11.14 -25.98
C ASN A 85 9.97 -11.91 -24.75
N LYS A 86 10.47 -13.13 -24.56
CA LYS A 86 10.14 -13.98 -23.40
C LYS A 86 10.47 -13.30 -22.06
N ASN A 87 11.55 -12.51 -22.01
CA ASN A 87 11.94 -11.80 -20.81
C ASN A 87 10.92 -10.74 -20.40
N THR A 88 10.21 -10.12 -21.35
CA THR A 88 9.13 -9.17 -21.07
C THR A 88 8.03 -9.84 -20.25
N TRP A 89 7.60 -11.02 -20.65
CA TRP A 89 6.55 -11.77 -19.93
C TRP A 89 7.02 -12.22 -18.54
N LEU A 90 8.26 -12.68 -18.45
CA LEU A 90 8.85 -13.07 -17.15
C LEU A 90 8.91 -11.87 -16.19
N MET A 91 9.42 -10.73 -16.66
CA MET A 91 9.51 -9.51 -15.85
C MET A 91 8.13 -8.98 -15.48
N THR A 92 7.17 -9.03 -16.41
CA THR A 92 5.77 -8.65 -16.12
C THR A 92 5.18 -9.54 -15.05
N TYR A 93 5.37 -10.85 -15.13
CA TYR A 93 4.88 -11.81 -14.14
C TYR A 93 5.48 -11.54 -12.74
N LEU A 94 6.81 -11.35 -12.67
CA LEU A 94 7.48 -11.02 -11.40
C LEU A 94 6.99 -9.69 -10.82
N TYR A 95 6.79 -8.69 -11.69
CA TYR A 95 6.24 -7.39 -11.25
C TYR A 95 4.80 -7.50 -10.73
N VAL A 96 3.97 -8.29 -11.40
CA VAL A 96 2.59 -8.55 -10.92
C VAL A 96 2.61 -9.23 -9.55
N ILE A 97 3.51 -10.19 -9.31
CA ILE A 97 3.63 -10.83 -8.01
C ILE A 97 4.06 -9.82 -6.94
N THR A 98 5.14 -9.08 -7.16
CA THR A 98 5.71 -8.20 -6.13
C THR A 98 4.86 -6.94 -5.92
N PHE A 99 4.56 -6.21 -6.99
CA PHE A 99 3.77 -4.98 -6.91
C PHE A 99 2.28 -5.25 -6.68
N GLY A 100 1.73 -6.30 -7.28
CA GLY A 100 0.36 -6.73 -7.08
C GLY A 100 0.11 -7.13 -5.62
N THR A 101 1.02 -7.90 -5.01
CA THR A 101 0.96 -8.24 -3.58
C THR A 101 1.01 -6.99 -2.72
N PHE A 102 1.96 -6.08 -2.98
CA PHE A 102 2.06 -4.82 -2.24
C PHE A 102 0.77 -4.00 -2.34
N SER A 103 0.30 -3.75 -3.56
CA SER A 103 -0.86 -2.88 -3.81
C SER A 103 -2.17 -3.50 -3.29
N GLY A 104 -2.38 -4.79 -3.57
CA GLY A 104 -3.58 -5.51 -3.14
C GLY A 104 -3.67 -5.60 -1.61
N LEU A 105 -2.59 -5.97 -0.95
CA LEU A 105 -2.55 -6.02 0.51
C LEU A 105 -2.67 -4.63 1.14
N ALA A 106 -2.03 -3.59 0.56
CA ALA A 106 -2.18 -2.22 1.07
C ALA A 106 -3.63 -1.76 1.05
N ALA A 107 -4.39 -2.11 0.00
CA ALA A 107 -5.81 -1.80 -0.08
C ALA A 107 -6.66 -2.61 0.91
N ALA A 108 -6.32 -3.87 1.15
CA ALA A 108 -7.11 -4.79 1.98
C ALA A 108 -6.68 -4.82 3.46
N PHE A 109 -5.51 -4.30 3.82
CA PHE A 109 -4.91 -4.52 5.14
C PHE A 109 -5.78 -3.98 6.29
N GLY A 110 -6.33 -2.77 6.16
CA GLY A 110 -7.24 -2.23 7.16
C GLY A 110 -8.52 -3.07 7.32
N LEU A 111 -9.05 -3.59 6.22
CA LEU A 111 -10.21 -4.48 6.24
C LEU A 111 -9.88 -5.82 6.91
N LEU A 112 -8.72 -6.40 6.63
CA LEU A 112 -8.26 -7.63 7.27
C LEU A 112 -8.10 -7.47 8.79
N ILE A 113 -7.48 -6.38 9.24
CA ILE A 113 -7.38 -6.09 10.68
C ILE A 113 -8.79 -5.99 11.28
N ASN A 114 -9.70 -5.25 10.63
CA ASN A 114 -11.05 -5.07 11.15
C ASN A 114 -11.84 -6.38 11.21
N SER A 115 -11.74 -7.22 10.18
CA SER A 115 -12.50 -8.46 10.10
C SER A 115 -11.98 -9.56 11.02
N LEU A 116 -10.65 -9.61 11.25
CA LEU A 116 -10.04 -10.68 12.03
C LEU A 116 -9.81 -10.30 13.50
N TYR A 117 -9.48 -9.04 13.77
CA TYR A 117 -9.06 -8.57 15.09
C TYR A 117 -9.83 -7.32 15.56
N GLY A 118 -10.77 -6.82 14.76
CA GLY A 118 -11.54 -5.61 15.08
C GLY A 118 -12.61 -5.84 16.15
N THR A 119 -13.32 -4.77 16.46
CA THR A 119 -14.39 -4.76 17.47
C THR A 119 -15.51 -5.75 17.17
N ALA A 120 -15.78 -6.06 15.91
CA ALA A 120 -16.76 -7.07 15.52
C ALA A 120 -16.37 -8.49 15.97
N ALA A 121 -15.06 -8.79 16.08
CA ALA A 121 -14.54 -10.10 16.50
C ALA A 121 -14.33 -10.20 18.01
N PHE A 122 -13.82 -9.12 18.64
CA PHE A 122 -13.37 -9.12 20.04
C PHE A 122 -13.99 -8.01 20.91
N GLY A 123 -15.04 -7.35 20.46
CA GLY A 123 -15.75 -6.32 21.26
C GLY A 123 -14.84 -5.16 21.67
N GLU A 124 -14.82 -4.84 22.96
CA GLU A 124 -13.99 -3.73 23.51
C GLU A 124 -12.49 -3.98 23.37
N ASP A 125 -12.05 -5.24 23.37
CA ASP A 125 -10.63 -5.63 23.20
C ASP A 125 -10.20 -5.61 21.73
N GLY A 126 -11.12 -5.28 20.80
CA GLY A 126 -10.87 -5.25 19.37
C GLY A 126 -9.86 -4.18 18.95
N ILE A 127 -9.02 -4.54 17.98
CA ILE A 127 -7.96 -3.67 17.47
C ILE A 127 -8.54 -2.65 16.48
N ASP A 128 -8.20 -1.37 16.68
CA ASP A 128 -8.55 -0.30 15.74
C ASP A 128 -7.64 -0.36 14.49
N PRO A 129 -8.20 -0.71 13.31
CA PRO A 129 -7.43 -0.83 12.08
C PRO A 129 -6.78 0.48 11.63
N LEU A 130 -7.34 1.63 11.99
CA LEU A 130 -6.83 2.94 11.58
C LEU A 130 -5.46 3.25 12.18
N LYS A 131 -5.14 2.62 13.32
CA LYS A 131 -3.84 2.79 13.98
C LYS A 131 -2.71 2.01 13.32
N TYR A 132 -3.01 0.99 12.52
CA TYR A 132 -2.01 0.04 12.04
C TYR A 132 -1.99 -0.14 10.51
N ALA A 133 -3.10 0.15 9.81
CA ALA A 133 -3.23 -0.11 8.38
C ALA A 133 -2.15 0.57 7.53
N PHE A 134 -1.75 1.80 7.88
CA PHE A 134 -0.72 2.55 7.16
C PHE A 134 0.68 1.95 7.28
N LEU A 135 0.95 1.14 8.33
CA LEU A 135 2.27 0.55 8.58
C LEU A 135 2.69 -0.40 7.46
N GLY A 136 1.75 -1.15 6.87
CA GLY A 136 2.06 -2.04 5.75
C GLY A 136 2.66 -1.29 4.57
N ALA A 137 1.95 -0.26 4.09
CA ALA A 137 2.41 0.57 2.99
C ALA A 137 3.71 1.32 3.34
N LEU A 138 3.86 1.78 4.59
CA LEU A 138 5.06 2.46 5.07
C LEU A 138 6.29 1.54 5.01
N VAL A 139 6.19 0.34 5.61
CA VAL A 139 7.29 -0.63 5.66
C VAL A 139 7.70 -1.07 4.25
N GLY A 140 6.74 -1.37 3.37
CA GLY A 140 7.07 -1.77 2.00
C GLY A 140 7.69 -0.63 1.18
N SER A 141 7.26 0.61 1.39
CA SER A 141 7.86 1.79 0.73
C SER A 141 9.28 2.05 1.22
N LEU A 142 9.54 1.95 2.52
CA LEU A 142 10.88 2.05 3.11
C LEU A 142 11.79 0.94 2.59
N ALA A 143 11.31 -0.30 2.62
CA ALA A 143 12.06 -1.45 2.11
C ALA A 143 12.50 -1.24 0.64
N ARG A 144 11.60 -0.70 -0.20
CA ARG A 144 11.91 -0.39 -1.60
C ARG A 144 13.03 0.63 -1.75
N VAL A 145 13.02 1.70 -0.93
CA VAL A 145 14.05 2.74 -0.99
C VAL A 145 15.41 2.19 -0.57
N ILE A 146 15.43 1.38 0.49
CA ILE A 146 16.67 0.79 1.04
C ILE A 146 17.20 -0.31 0.11
N ALA A 147 16.32 -1.14 -0.44
CA ALA A 147 16.71 -2.29 -1.26
C ALA A 147 17.23 -1.89 -2.65
N GLY A 148 16.83 -0.72 -3.21
CA GLY A 148 17.28 -0.28 -4.52
C GLY A 148 18.81 -0.26 -4.68
N PRO A 149 19.55 0.50 -3.87
CA PRO A 149 21.02 0.52 -3.92
C PRO A 149 21.67 -0.85 -3.63
N ILE A 150 21.01 -1.71 -2.89
CA ILE A 150 21.49 -3.08 -2.61
C ILE A 150 21.27 -3.96 -3.84
N ALA A 151 20.13 -3.84 -4.50
CA ALA A 151 19.81 -4.57 -5.73
C ALA A 151 20.79 -4.23 -6.87
N ASP A 152 21.19 -2.96 -6.97
CA ASP A 152 22.20 -2.51 -7.95
C ASP A 152 23.58 -3.20 -7.75
N ARG A 153 23.91 -3.55 -6.51
CA ARG A 153 25.19 -4.22 -6.17
C ARG A 153 25.13 -5.73 -6.23
N VAL A 154 24.05 -6.32 -5.74
CA VAL A 154 23.89 -7.79 -5.60
C VAL A 154 23.33 -8.42 -6.87
N GLY A 155 22.61 -7.64 -7.66
CA GLY A 155 21.91 -8.06 -8.88
C GLY A 155 20.43 -8.31 -8.64
N GLY A 156 19.58 -7.76 -9.51
CA GLY A 156 18.13 -7.80 -9.41
C GLY A 156 17.56 -9.22 -9.28
N GLY A 157 18.05 -10.17 -10.08
CA GLY A 157 17.53 -11.56 -10.05
C GLY A 157 17.70 -12.25 -8.69
N ARG A 158 18.82 -12.00 -7.98
CA ARG A 158 19.01 -12.55 -6.62
C ARG A 158 18.08 -11.88 -5.61
N MET A 159 17.93 -10.57 -5.71
CA MET A 159 17.03 -9.81 -4.85
C MET A 159 15.57 -10.23 -5.06
N THR A 160 15.14 -10.45 -6.31
CA THR A 160 13.81 -10.95 -6.62
C THR A 160 13.57 -12.34 -6.03
N LEU A 161 14.57 -13.24 -6.07
CA LEU A 161 14.47 -14.56 -5.45
C LEU A 161 14.27 -14.45 -3.95
N VAL A 162 15.09 -13.63 -3.26
CA VAL A 162 14.96 -13.39 -1.81
C VAL A 162 13.59 -12.80 -1.48
N ALA A 163 13.13 -11.82 -2.27
CA ALA A 163 11.83 -11.21 -2.08
C ALA A 163 10.68 -12.22 -2.22
N THR A 164 10.71 -13.05 -3.26
CA THR A 164 9.67 -14.06 -3.51
C THR A 164 9.64 -15.11 -2.39
N LEU A 165 10.80 -15.60 -1.96
CA LEU A 165 10.89 -16.55 -0.84
C LEU A 165 10.40 -15.89 0.46
N GLY A 166 10.76 -14.63 0.71
CA GLY A 166 10.31 -13.89 1.88
C GLY A 166 8.80 -13.68 1.90
N ILE A 167 8.18 -13.34 0.75
CA ILE A 167 6.72 -13.25 0.63
C ILE A 167 6.08 -14.61 0.92
N ALA A 168 6.61 -15.70 0.36
CA ALA A 168 6.06 -17.04 0.56
C ALA A 168 6.12 -17.47 2.04
N LEU A 169 7.27 -17.29 2.69
CA LEU A 169 7.44 -17.62 4.12
C LEU A 169 6.59 -16.72 5.02
N GLY A 170 6.53 -15.41 4.71
CA GLY A 170 5.67 -14.48 5.44
C GLY A 170 4.19 -14.84 5.30
N SER A 171 3.75 -15.22 4.08
CA SER A 171 2.37 -15.67 3.85
C SER A 171 2.06 -16.97 4.58
N LEU A 172 3.00 -17.93 4.57
CA LEU A 172 2.85 -19.18 5.32
C LEU A 172 2.75 -18.90 6.83
N TYR A 173 3.61 -18.06 7.38
CA TYR A 173 3.54 -17.67 8.78
C TYR A 173 2.21 -16.97 9.12
N THR A 174 1.80 -16.01 8.30
CA THR A 174 0.57 -15.26 8.52
C THR A 174 -0.67 -16.14 8.42
N SER A 175 -0.65 -17.21 7.60
CA SER A 175 -1.78 -18.12 7.44
C SER A 175 -2.21 -18.78 8.74
N PHE A 176 -1.27 -19.02 9.68
CA PHE A 176 -1.58 -19.56 11.01
C PHE A 176 -2.26 -18.55 11.93
N GLN A 177 -2.28 -17.26 11.56
CA GLN A 177 -2.84 -16.17 12.36
C GLN A 177 -4.21 -15.67 11.81
N LEU A 178 -4.76 -16.33 10.79
CA LEU A 178 -6.02 -15.93 10.17
C LEU A 178 -7.27 -16.42 10.91
N SER A 179 -7.10 -17.25 11.94
CA SER A 179 -8.20 -17.73 12.78
C SER A 179 -7.86 -17.43 14.25
N PRO A 180 -7.84 -16.14 14.64
CA PRO A 180 -7.43 -15.79 16.00
C PRO A 180 -8.48 -16.23 17.03
N THR A 181 -8.00 -16.68 18.18
CA THR A 181 -8.83 -17.01 19.34
C THR A 181 -8.82 -15.90 20.40
N SER A 182 -7.87 -14.96 20.31
CA SER A 182 -7.71 -13.82 21.22
C SER A 182 -7.13 -12.61 20.46
N ALA A 183 -7.49 -11.40 20.89
CA ALA A 183 -6.93 -10.15 20.39
C ALA A 183 -5.41 -10.05 20.65
N ASP A 184 -4.89 -10.73 21.69
CA ASP A 184 -3.46 -10.75 22.03
C ASP A 184 -2.58 -11.39 20.94
N GLN A 185 -3.17 -12.11 19.99
CA GLN A 185 -2.45 -12.70 18.86
C GLN A 185 -2.19 -11.68 17.73
N PHE A 186 -2.77 -10.48 17.81
CA PHE A 186 -2.59 -9.43 16.82
C PHE A 186 -1.13 -9.08 16.50
N PRO A 187 -0.20 -8.95 17.48
CA PRO A 187 1.20 -8.64 17.17
C PRO A 187 1.85 -9.68 16.24
N GLN A 188 1.52 -10.96 16.37
CA GLN A 188 2.06 -12.03 15.53
C GLN A 188 1.53 -11.92 14.11
N PHE A 189 0.23 -11.65 13.94
CA PHE A 189 -0.38 -11.35 12.65
C PHE A 189 0.26 -10.11 12.02
N LEU A 190 0.43 -9.03 12.78
CA LEU A 190 1.04 -7.79 12.31
C LEU A 190 2.47 -8.01 11.81
N ILE A 191 3.30 -8.75 12.57
CA ILE A 191 4.67 -9.08 12.17
C ILE A 191 4.68 -9.86 10.85
N GLY A 192 3.82 -10.85 10.70
CA GLY A 192 3.72 -11.63 9.46
C GLY A 192 3.32 -10.76 8.27
N MET A 193 2.32 -9.92 8.43
CA MET A 193 1.88 -8.98 7.39
C MET A 193 2.98 -7.97 7.04
N LEU A 194 3.64 -7.38 8.02
CA LEU A 194 4.75 -6.44 7.79
C LEU A 194 5.94 -7.11 7.09
N ALA A 195 6.21 -8.38 7.37
CA ALA A 195 7.23 -9.14 6.64
C ALA A 195 6.85 -9.30 5.16
N ILE A 196 5.59 -9.62 4.84
CA ILE A 196 5.12 -9.69 3.46
C ILE A 196 5.28 -8.33 2.75
N PHE A 197 4.87 -7.23 3.39
CA PHE A 197 5.04 -5.88 2.85
C PHE A 197 6.51 -5.51 2.64
N PHE A 198 7.37 -5.87 3.59
CA PHE A 198 8.81 -5.64 3.48
C PHE A 198 9.40 -6.34 2.26
N PHE A 199 9.17 -7.64 2.11
CA PHE A 199 9.70 -8.41 0.98
C PHE A 199 9.04 -8.03 -0.35
N ALA A 200 7.76 -7.65 -0.37
CA ALA A 200 7.13 -7.08 -1.55
C ALA A 200 7.80 -5.74 -1.96
N GLY A 201 8.16 -4.91 -0.98
CA GLY A 201 8.94 -3.69 -1.20
C GLY A 201 10.33 -3.97 -1.77
N VAL A 202 11.04 -4.96 -1.23
CA VAL A 202 12.35 -5.42 -1.75
C VAL A 202 12.22 -5.90 -3.20
N GLY A 203 11.20 -6.71 -3.51
CA GLY A 203 10.95 -7.19 -4.87
C GLY A 203 10.60 -6.10 -5.87
N ASN A 204 10.00 -5.01 -5.41
CA ASN A 204 9.72 -3.84 -6.25
C ASN A 204 10.95 -2.96 -6.52
N ALA A 205 12.05 -3.19 -5.83
CA ALA A 205 13.30 -2.47 -5.98
C ALA A 205 14.31 -3.20 -6.88
N SER A 206 14.08 -4.50 -7.12
CA SER A 206 14.97 -5.40 -7.88
C SER A 206 14.85 -5.29 -9.39
#